data_1e0746f27f2ba1b724d64003bf66738d
#
_entry.id   1e0746f27f2ba1b724d64003bf66738d
#
_cell.length_a   1.000
_cell.length_b   1.000
_cell.length_c   1.000
_cell.angle_alpha   90.00
_cell.angle_beta   90.00
_cell.angle_gamma   90.00
#
_symmetry.space_group_name_H-M   'P 1'
#
loop_
_entity.id
_entity.type
_entity.pdbx_description
1 polymer ?
#
loop_
_entity_poly.entity_id
_entity_poly.type
_entity_poly.pdbx_seq_one_letter_code
_entity_poly.pdbx_strand_id
1 'polypeptide(L)'
;MPQVDIALKSASSQYQNILKVTGDGVEIPKLTTTGRLALSLGSSDSGIMCFDTTIGAMFVWDGTAWDPLVAYTQGTWIPAFTATTGSITLNPANATGAWSRIGNTVTIVGKFVVQSVSSPTGLLSITNLPFAPAAGFESYAAITGSGFSAGAITSIVATITGTAIQCYHYQGGALNGLAVHMIPSTQIYISGTYNV
;
A
#
# COMPACT_ATOMS: atom_id res chain seq x y z
N MET A 1 18.81 2.09 39.66
CA MET A 1 17.83 1.02 39.86
C MET A 1 18.50 -0.30 39.54
N PRO A 2 18.27 -1.38 40.30
CA PRO A 2 18.93 -2.64 40.00
C PRO A 2 18.45 -3.17 38.64
N GLN A 3 19.37 -3.57 37.80
CA GLN A 3 19.14 -4.28 36.56
C GLN A 3 18.62 -5.69 36.91
N VAL A 4 17.44 -6.02 36.42
CA VAL A 4 16.88 -7.37 36.55
C VAL A 4 17.32 -8.16 35.31
N ASP A 5 18.39 -8.96 35.45
CA ASP A 5 18.74 -9.91 34.41
C ASP A 5 17.87 -11.16 34.58
N ILE A 6 16.88 -11.29 33.67
CA ILE A 6 16.12 -12.53 33.59
C ILE A 6 16.97 -13.53 32.80
N ALA A 7 17.76 -14.31 33.51
CA ALA A 7 18.49 -15.43 32.93
C ALA A 7 17.51 -16.57 32.65
N LEU A 8 17.06 -16.70 31.42
CA LEU A 8 16.42 -17.93 30.98
C LEU A 8 17.47 -19.00 30.82
N LYS A 9 17.33 -20.12 31.53
CA LYS A 9 18.17 -21.29 31.37
C LYS A 9 18.11 -21.80 29.94
N SER A 10 19.14 -21.54 29.16
CA SER A 10 19.32 -22.18 27.87
C SER A 10 20.28 -23.34 28.03
N ALA A 11 19.91 -24.51 27.54
CA ALA A 11 20.76 -25.68 27.47
C ALA A 11 21.82 -25.61 26.34
N SER A 12 21.82 -24.54 25.56
CA SER A 12 22.78 -24.31 24.48
C SER A 12 23.27 -22.85 24.47
N SER A 13 24.55 -22.68 24.21
CA SER A 13 25.26 -21.39 24.16
C SER A 13 24.80 -20.43 23.02
N GLN A 14 23.76 -20.77 22.30
CA GLN A 14 23.27 -19.99 21.15
C GLN A 14 22.33 -18.83 21.50
N TYR A 15 21.81 -18.75 22.73
CA TYR A 15 20.79 -17.78 23.14
C TYR A 15 21.31 -16.69 24.08
N GLN A 16 22.53 -16.17 23.88
CA GLN A 16 23.12 -15.18 24.77
C GLN A 16 22.58 -13.74 24.65
N ASN A 17 21.65 -13.47 23.77
CA ASN A 17 21.05 -12.13 23.61
C ASN A 17 19.54 -12.17 23.85
N ILE A 18 19.14 -12.71 25.00
CA ILE A 18 17.75 -12.78 25.41
C ILE A 18 17.41 -11.50 26.14
N LEU A 19 16.31 -10.91 25.81
CA LEU A 19 15.61 -9.81 26.44
C LEU A 19 16.43 -9.02 27.49
N LYS A 20 16.91 -7.85 27.11
CA LYS A 20 17.56 -6.91 28.04
C LYS A 20 16.52 -5.91 28.53
N VAL A 21 16.21 -5.91 29.83
CA VAL A 21 15.38 -4.89 30.45
C VAL A 21 16.27 -3.76 30.92
N THR A 22 16.13 -2.57 30.36
CA THR A 22 16.78 -1.34 30.77
C THR A 22 15.79 -0.43 31.46
N GLY A 23 16.26 0.61 32.18
CA GLY A 23 15.37 1.58 32.81
C GLY A 23 14.40 2.29 31.85
N ASP A 24 14.69 2.27 30.56
CA ASP A 24 13.96 2.96 29.49
C ASP A 24 13.11 2.01 28.62
N GLY A 25 13.15 0.69 28.86
CA GLY A 25 12.36 -0.27 28.10
C GLY A 25 12.94 -1.67 28.01
N VAL A 26 12.34 -2.45 27.12
CA VAL A 26 12.73 -3.83 26.82
C VAL A 26 13.43 -3.88 25.48
N GLU A 27 14.68 -4.32 25.43
CA GLU A 27 15.41 -4.51 24.19
C GLU A 27 15.15 -5.93 23.65
N ILE A 28 14.59 -5.99 22.44
CA ILE A 28 14.37 -7.25 21.72
C ILE A 28 15.66 -7.66 21.02
N PRO A 29 16.02 -8.96 20.97
CA PRO A 29 17.20 -9.42 20.27
C PRO A 29 17.26 -8.95 18.82
N LYS A 30 18.41 -8.39 18.43
CA LYS A 30 18.65 -7.91 17.07
C LYS A 30 19.52 -8.93 16.34
N LEU A 31 19.03 -9.43 15.21
CA LEU A 31 19.73 -10.41 14.38
C LEU A 31 19.75 -9.94 12.93
N THR A 32 20.72 -10.37 12.17
CA THR A 32 20.63 -10.32 10.71
C THR A 32 19.69 -11.41 10.22
N THR A 33 19.18 -11.31 8.96
CA THR A 33 18.40 -12.40 8.35
C THR A 33 19.14 -13.74 8.43
N THR A 34 20.43 -13.76 8.12
CA THR A 34 21.27 -14.97 8.22
C THR A 34 21.33 -15.48 9.65
N GLY A 35 21.52 -14.59 10.64
CA GLY A 35 21.56 -14.98 12.05
C GLY A 35 20.23 -15.53 12.55
N ARG A 36 19.11 -14.91 12.15
CA ARG A 36 17.76 -15.38 12.48
C ARG A 36 17.48 -16.78 11.91
N LEU A 37 17.84 -17.00 10.64
CA LEU A 37 17.62 -18.29 9.97
C LEU A 37 18.59 -19.40 10.46
N ALA A 38 19.71 -19.04 11.08
CA ALA A 38 20.65 -19.99 11.65
C ALA A 38 20.24 -20.49 13.05
N LEU A 39 19.19 -19.92 13.65
CA LEU A 39 18.67 -20.40 14.93
C LEU A 39 18.00 -21.77 14.74
N SER A 40 18.45 -22.75 15.54
CA SER A 40 17.87 -24.10 15.56
C SER A 40 16.68 -24.11 16.52
N LEU A 41 15.51 -23.67 16.03
CA LEU A 41 14.27 -23.58 16.81
C LEU A 41 13.37 -24.78 16.51
N GLY A 42 12.63 -25.21 17.53
CA GLY A 42 11.60 -26.24 17.42
C GLY A 42 10.22 -25.71 17.78
N SER A 43 9.23 -26.59 17.80
CA SER A 43 7.85 -26.22 18.13
C SER A 43 7.67 -25.67 19.55
N SER A 44 8.54 -26.09 20.48
CA SER A 44 8.53 -25.59 21.87
C SER A 44 9.02 -24.14 22.00
N ASP A 45 9.64 -23.60 20.96
CA ASP A 45 10.20 -22.23 20.93
C ASP A 45 9.24 -21.22 20.32
N SER A 46 7.99 -21.63 20.06
CA SER A 46 6.95 -20.73 19.55
C SER A 46 6.76 -19.50 20.45
N GLY A 47 6.67 -18.32 19.83
CA GLY A 47 6.58 -17.05 20.53
C GLY A 47 7.92 -16.32 20.70
N ILE A 48 9.05 -16.92 20.32
CA ILE A 48 10.34 -16.20 20.29
C ILE A 48 10.26 -15.08 19.27
N MET A 49 10.71 -13.88 19.67
CA MET A 49 10.71 -12.68 18.82
C MET A 49 12.14 -12.17 18.63
N CYS A 50 12.39 -11.60 17.44
CA CYS A 50 13.62 -10.84 17.17
C CYS A 50 13.34 -9.68 16.20
N PHE A 51 14.23 -8.69 16.22
CA PHE A 51 14.27 -7.64 15.21
C PHE A 51 15.32 -8.02 14.16
N ASP A 52 14.87 -8.23 12.90
CA ASP A 52 15.78 -8.51 11.79
C ASP A 52 16.34 -7.18 11.26
N THR A 53 17.63 -6.96 11.48
CA THR A 53 18.34 -5.72 11.13
C THR A 53 18.56 -5.57 9.61
N THR A 54 18.53 -6.67 8.86
CA THR A 54 18.70 -6.66 7.41
C THR A 54 17.41 -6.20 6.71
N ILE A 55 16.26 -6.66 7.24
CA ILE A 55 14.94 -6.36 6.68
C ILE A 55 14.33 -5.12 7.35
N GLY A 56 14.73 -4.80 8.59
CA GLY A 56 14.18 -3.71 9.39
C GLY A 56 12.78 -4.02 9.96
N ALA A 57 12.51 -5.29 10.27
CA ALA A 57 11.21 -5.75 10.74
C ALA A 57 11.33 -6.68 11.96
N MET A 58 10.26 -6.72 12.76
CA MET A 58 10.09 -7.70 13.84
C MET A 58 9.61 -9.03 13.25
N PHE A 59 10.13 -10.12 13.81
CA PHE A 59 9.71 -11.48 13.49
C PHE A 59 9.35 -12.23 14.77
N VAL A 60 8.39 -13.14 14.65
CA VAL A 60 8.01 -14.11 15.68
C VAL A 60 8.15 -15.52 15.12
N TRP A 61 8.67 -16.44 15.91
CA TRP A 61 8.69 -17.87 15.57
C TRP A 61 7.33 -18.50 15.92
N ASP A 62 6.64 -19.08 14.95
CA ASP A 62 5.31 -19.73 15.16
C ASP A 62 5.39 -21.17 15.66
N GLY A 63 6.61 -21.75 15.72
CA GLY A 63 6.89 -23.13 16.03
C GLY A 63 7.39 -23.94 14.82
N THR A 64 7.25 -23.40 13.60
CA THR A 64 7.65 -24.02 12.33
C THR A 64 8.38 -23.04 11.41
N ALA A 65 8.03 -21.77 11.44
CA ALA A 65 8.59 -20.72 10.59
C ALA A 65 8.69 -19.37 11.32
N TRP A 66 9.47 -18.47 10.76
CA TRP A 66 9.54 -17.08 11.18
C TRP A 66 8.52 -16.24 10.44
N ASP A 67 7.52 -15.72 11.15
CA ASP A 67 6.52 -14.82 10.62
C ASP A 67 6.88 -13.35 10.89
N PRO A 68 6.81 -12.47 9.90
CA PRO A 68 6.97 -11.05 10.15
C PRO A 68 5.79 -10.51 10.94
N LEU A 69 6.06 -9.81 12.05
CA LEU A 69 5.07 -8.94 12.65
C LEU A 69 4.80 -7.80 11.67
N VAL A 70 3.56 -7.64 11.29
CA VAL A 70 3.08 -6.85 10.17
C VAL A 70 3.81 -5.52 10.00
N ALA A 71 4.54 -5.37 8.90
CA ALA A 71 5.12 -4.10 8.51
C ALA A 71 4.00 -3.15 8.04
N TYR A 72 3.77 -2.07 8.77
CA TYR A 72 2.97 -0.93 8.32
C TYR A 72 3.89 0.11 7.71
N THR A 73 3.62 0.51 6.49
CA THR A 73 4.29 1.63 5.82
C THR A 73 3.25 2.56 5.20
N GLN A 74 3.60 3.82 5.07
CA GLN A 74 2.73 4.84 4.49
C GLN A 74 3.54 5.90 3.76
N GLY A 75 2.90 6.62 2.88
CA GLY A 75 3.52 7.70 2.13
C GLY A 75 2.54 8.45 1.26
N THR A 76 3.09 9.26 0.38
CA THR A 76 2.34 10.00 -0.63
C THR A 76 2.64 9.44 -2.02
N TRP A 77 1.74 9.67 -2.97
CA TRP A 77 1.91 9.32 -4.38
C TRP A 77 1.38 10.43 -5.28
N ILE A 78 1.95 10.54 -6.45
CA ILE A 78 1.58 11.54 -7.45
C ILE A 78 1.07 10.78 -8.68
N PRO A 79 -0.26 10.70 -8.89
CA PRO A 79 -0.83 10.05 -10.06
C PRO A 79 -0.60 10.86 -11.32
N ALA A 80 -0.60 10.19 -12.45
CA ALA A 80 -0.78 10.80 -13.74
C ALA A 80 -2.11 10.36 -14.33
N PHE A 81 -2.88 11.30 -14.89
CA PHE A 81 -4.12 11.02 -15.59
C PHE A 81 -3.82 10.94 -17.09
N THR A 82 -4.17 9.83 -17.69
CA THR A 82 -4.01 9.60 -19.12
C THR A 82 -5.37 9.27 -19.76
N ALA A 83 -5.52 9.62 -21.02
CA ALA A 83 -6.68 9.28 -21.83
C ALA A 83 -6.23 8.43 -23.02
N THR A 84 -7.16 7.71 -23.67
CA THR A 84 -6.83 6.97 -24.89
C THR A 84 -6.29 7.91 -25.97
N THR A 85 -6.88 9.08 -26.11
CA THR A 85 -6.36 10.17 -26.95
C THR A 85 -6.47 11.51 -26.21
N GLY A 86 -5.66 12.47 -26.61
CA GLY A 86 -5.60 13.77 -25.95
C GLY A 86 -4.78 13.75 -24.67
N SER A 87 -4.94 14.76 -23.82
CA SER A 87 -4.18 14.88 -22.58
C SER A 87 -5.01 15.49 -21.45
N ILE A 88 -4.64 15.14 -20.22
CA ILE A 88 -5.23 15.64 -18.98
C ILE A 88 -4.08 16.04 -18.07
N THR A 89 -4.07 17.29 -17.62
CA THR A 89 -3.03 17.79 -16.69
C THR A 89 -3.71 18.06 -15.35
N LEU A 90 -3.12 17.56 -14.26
CA LEU A 90 -3.57 17.84 -12.91
C LEU A 90 -3.01 19.15 -12.37
N ASN A 91 -3.78 19.81 -11.51
CA ASN A 91 -3.29 20.96 -10.76
C ASN A 91 -2.25 20.49 -9.73
N PRO A 92 -0.98 20.95 -9.78
CA PRO A 92 0.08 20.47 -8.90
C PRO A 92 -0.24 20.62 -7.41
N ALA A 93 -0.99 21.65 -7.01
CA ALA A 93 -1.41 21.85 -5.63
C ALA A 93 -2.39 20.80 -5.12
N ASN A 94 -3.01 20.01 -6.03
CA ASN A 94 -4.02 19.00 -5.73
C ASN A 94 -3.73 17.69 -6.50
N ALA A 95 -2.46 17.37 -6.71
CA ALA A 95 -2.04 16.17 -7.45
C ALA A 95 -1.40 15.12 -6.54
N THR A 96 -1.56 15.23 -5.22
CA THR A 96 -0.94 14.31 -4.26
C THR A 96 -2.03 13.51 -3.55
N GLY A 97 -1.88 12.19 -3.58
CA GLY A 97 -2.65 11.26 -2.77
C GLY A 97 -1.81 10.69 -1.63
N ALA A 98 -2.45 9.92 -0.76
CA ALA A 98 -1.81 9.17 0.30
C ALA A 98 -2.00 7.67 0.08
N TRP A 99 -1.08 6.89 0.61
CA TRP A 99 -1.18 5.44 0.63
C TRP A 99 -0.71 4.87 1.96
N SER A 100 -1.25 3.72 2.30
CA SER A 100 -0.72 2.87 3.37
C SER A 100 -0.63 1.43 2.88
N ARG A 101 0.35 0.69 3.41
CA ARG A 101 0.56 -0.71 3.10
C ARG A 101 0.66 -1.53 4.38
N ILE A 102 -0.03 -2.65 4.41
CA ILE A 102 0.02 -3.66 5.45
C ILE A 102 0.28 -5.01 4.78
N GLY A 103 1.46 -5.57 4.97
CA GLY A 103 1.86 -6.79 4.26
C GLY A 103 1.79 -6.61 2.75
N ASN A 104 0.96 -7.39 2.07
CA ASN A 104 0.72 -7.31 0.62
C ASN A 104 -0.48 -6.44 0.23
N THR A 105 -1.15 -5.81 1.18
CA THR A 105 -2.33 -4.98 0.92
C THR A 105 -1.97 -3.51 0.94
N VAL A 106 -2.27 -2.80 -0.14
CA VAL A 106 -2.07 -1.36 -0.31
C VAL A 106 -3.42 -0.68 -0.38
N THR A 107 -3.61 0.33 0.46
CA THR A 107 -4.77 1.23 0.40
C THR A 107 -4.30 2.59 -0.10
N ILE A 108 -5.02 3.14 -1.06
CA ILE A 108 -4.79 4.47 -1.64
C ILE A 108 -6.00 5.36 -1.42
N VAL A 109 -5.74 6.64 -1.20
CA VAL A 109 -6.77 7.68 -1.15
C VAL A 109 -6.25 8.96 -1.83
N GLY A 110 -7.14 9.75 -2.40
CA GLY A 110 -6.75 11.02 -2.97
C GLY A 110 -7.91 11.87 -3.47
N LYS A 111 -7.63 13.17 -3.56
CA LYS A 111 -8.45 14.16 -4.26
C LYS A 111 -7.58 14.83 -5.31
N PHE A 112 -8.01 14.80 -6.55
CA PHE A 112 -7.27 15.37 -7.68
C PHE A 112 -8.14 16.37 -8.42
N VAL A 113 -7.53 17.45 -8.87
CA VAL A 113 -8.22 18.52 -9.61
C VAL A 113 -7.58 18.66 -10.98
N VAL A 114 -8.39 18.62 -12.03
CA VAL A 114 -7.93 18.83 -13.39
C VAL A 114 -7.61 20.31 -13.60
N GLN A 115 -6.42 20.60 -14.07
CA GLN A 115 -5.98 21.95 -14.42
C GLN A 115 -6.36 22.30 -15.87
N SER A 116 -6.00 21.41 -16.79
CA SER A 116 -6.26 21.61 -18.22
C SER A 116 -6.43 20.28 -18.94
N VAL A 117 -7.09 20.34 -20.10
CA VAL A 117 -7.29 19.20 -20.98
C VAL A 117 -7.07 19.62 -22.44
N SER A 118 -6.65 18.65 -23.28
CA SER A 118 -6.59 18.81 -24.73
C SER A 118 -7.34 17.65 -25.37
N SER A 119 -8.64 17.84 -25.67
CA SER A 119 -9.54 16.90 -26.33
C SER A 119 -9.39 15.44 -25.84
N PRO A 120 -9.50 15.16 -24.53
CA PRO A 120 -9.35 13.81 -24.03
C PRO A 120 -10.55 12.96 -24.43
N THR A 121 -10.30 11.73 -24.92
CA THR A 121 -11.36 10.78 -25.25
C THR A 121 -11.00 9.36 -24.81
N GLY A 122 -12.01 8.50 -24.74
CA GLY A 122 -11.87 7.10 -24.40
C GLY A 122 -11.66 6.87 -22.92
N LEU A 123 -10.84 5.88 -22.61
CA LEU A 123 -10.59 5.44 -21.23
C LEU A 123 -9.76 6.48 -20.46
N LEU A 124 -10.22 6.84 -19.26
CA LEU A 124 -9.38 7.52 -18.28
C LEU A 124 -8.61 6.48 -17.48
N SER A 125 -7.29 6.56 -17.52
CA SER A 125 -6.41 5.72 -16.70
C SER A 125 -5.61 6.58 -15.74
N ILE A 126 -5.62 6.19 -14.46
CA ILE A 126 -4.82 6.82 -13.40
C ILE A 126 -3.61 5.92 -13.17
N THR A 127 -2.44 6.42 -13.52
CA THR A 127 -1.16 5.69 -13.48
C THR A 127 -0.27 6.16 -12.32
N ASN A 128 0.95 5.64 -12.24
CA ASN A 128 1.91 5.91 -11.17
C ASN A 128 1.39 5.46 -9.79
N LEU A 129 0.75 4.29 -9.72
CA LEU A 129 0.40 3.69 -8.44
C LEU A 129 1.66 3.52 -7.57
N PRO A 130 1.56 3.66 -6.23
CA PRO A 130 2.71 3.58 -5.33
C PRO A 130 3.41 2.23 -5.36
N PHE A 131 2.68 1.17 -5.70
CA PHE A 131 3.17 -0.19 -5.89
C PHE A 131 2.46 -0.82 -7.08
N ALA A 132 3.14 -1.72 -7.79
CA ALA A 132 2.52 -2.48 -8.86
C ALA A 132 1.50 -3.47 -8.29
N PRO A 133 0.24 -3.47 -8.75
CA PRO A 133 -0.73 -4.49 -8.37
C PRO A 133 -0.27 -5.90 -8.73
N ALA A 134 -0.58 -6.87 -7.87
CA ALA A 134 -0.26 -8.28 -8.12
C ALA A 134 -0.95 -8.78 -9.40
N ALA A 135 -0.21 -9.53 -10.22
CA ALA A 135 -0.76 -10.09 -11.44
C ALA A 135 -1.88 -11.10 -11.15
N GLY A 136 -2.92 -11.07 -11.97
CA GLY A 136 -4.06 -12.00 -11.85
C GLY A 136 -5.11 -11.58 -10.81
N PHE A 137 -4.94 -10.46 -10.13
CA PHE A 137 -5.93 -9.89 -9.23
C PHE A 137 -6.48 -8.60 -9.80
N GLU A 138 -7.80 -8.53 -9.90
CA GLU A 138 -8.51 -7.28 -10.18
C GLU A 138 -9.14 -6.78 -8.88
N SER A 139 -9.00 -5.48 -8.63
CA SER A 139 -9.60 -4.81 -7.49
C SER A 139 -10.46 -3.65 -7.97
N TYR A 140 -11.44 -3.27 -7.19
CA TYR A 140 -12.24 -2.10 -7.47
C TYR A 140 -11.79 -0.92 -6.60
N ALA A 141 -11.85 0.28 -7.18
CA ALA A 141 -11.71 1.52 -6.42
C ALA A 141 -13.06 2.23 -6.36
N ALA A 142 -13.37 2.77 -5.20
CA ALA A 142 -14.44 3.74 -5.10
C ALA A 142 -13.95 5.04 -5.73
N ILE A 143 -14.70 5.53 -6.71
CA ILE A 143 -14.42 6.79 -7.39
C ILE A 143 -15.69 7.64 -7.41
N THR A 144 -15.54 8.90 -7.12
CA THR A 144 -16.58 9.90 -7.29
C THR A 144 -15.96 11.20 -7.77
N GLY A 145 -16.77 12.12 -8.27
CA GLY A 145 -16.26 13.39 -8.75
C GLY A 145 -17.34 14.40 -9.00
N SER A 146 -16.89 15.61 -9.28
CA SER A 146 -17.76 16.76 -9.63
C SER A 146 -17.12 17.62 -10.72
N GLY A 147 -17.92 18.46 -11.35
CA GLY A 147 -17.43 19.37 -12.38
C GLY A 147 -17.10 18.67 -13.71
N PHE A 148 -17.77 17.56 -14.02
CA PHE A 148 -17.70 16.93 -15.33
C PHE A 148 -18.40 17.77 -16.39
N SER A 149 -18.01 17.59 -17.67
CA SER A 149 -18.76 18.17 -18.79
C SER A 149 -20.20 17.66 -18.79
N ALA A 150 -21.13 18.48 -19.28
CA ALA A 150 -22.55 18.13 -19.35
C ALA A 150 -22.75 16.80 -20.11
N GLY A 151 -23.40 15.86 -19.46
CA GLY A 151 -23.75 14.54 -19.99
C GLY A 151 -24.43 13.72 -18.90
N ALA A 152 -25.24 12.74 -19.28
CA ALA A 152 -25.95 11.88 -18.35
C ALA A 152 -25.05 10.80 -17.75
N ILE A 153 -24.03 11.21 -16.97
CA ILE A 153 -23.25 10.25 -16.16
C ILE A 153 -24.17 9.80 -15.02
N THR A 154 -24.56 8.53 -15.04
CA THR A 154 -25.41 7.95 -13.99
C THR A 154 -24.59 7.32 -12.87
N SER A 155 -23.42 6.77 -13.18
CA SER A 155 -22.49 6.23 -12.20
C SER A 155 -21.07 6.18 -12.78
N ILE A 156 -20.09 6.15 -11.90
CA ILE A 156 -18.68 5.97 -12.23
C ILE A 156 -18.20 4.67 -11.60
N VAL A 157 -17.41 3.89 -12.35
CA VAL A 157 -16.79 2.65 -11.91
C VAL A 157 -15.29 2.74 -12.16
N ALA A 158 -14.49 2.25 -11.22
CA ALA A 158 -13.06 2.16 -11.40
C ALA A 158 -12.55 0.75 -11.02
N THR A 159 -11.70 0.19 -11.88
CA THR A 159 -11.01 -1.07 -11.64
C THR A 159 -9.51 -0.83 -11.54
N ILE A 160 -8.85 -1.51 -10.60
CA ILE A 160 -7.40 -1.51 -10.48
C ILE A 160 -6.91 -2.77 -11.21
N THR A 161 -6.27 -2.59 -12.35
CA THR A 161 -5.79 -3.69 -13.18
C THR A 161 -4.45 -3.34 -13.83
N GLY A 162 -3.56 -4.30 -13.96
CA GLY A 162 -2.21 -4.06 -14.46
C GLY A 162 -1.47 -3.02 -13.63
N THR A 163 -1.11 -1.87 -14.20
CA THR A 163 -0.35 -0.80 -13.54
C THR A 163 -1.16 0.49 -13.34
N ALA A 164 -2.49 0.42 -13.52
CA ALA A 164 -3.35 1.61 -13.54
C ALA A 164 -4.73 1.36 -12.91
N ILE A 165 -5.40 2.45 -12.57
CA ILE A 165 -6.82 2.45 -12.26
C ILE A 165 -7.55 2.90 -13.52
N GLN A 166 -8.38 2.05 -14.06
CA GLN A 166 -9.19 2.30 -15.24
C GLN A 166 -10.56 2.82 -14.82
N CYS A 167 -10.94 4.00 -15.31
CA CYS A 167 -12.15 4.69 -14.89
C CYS A 167 -13.17 4.74 -16.03
N TYR A 168 -14.37 4.30 -15.73
CA TYR A 168 -15.50 4.20 -16.64
C TYR A 168 -16.71 4.96 -16.08
N HIS A 169 -17.67 5.27 -16.95
CA HIS A 169 -18.98 5.77 -16.57
C HIS A 169 -20.08 5.02 -17.27
N TYR A 170 -21.24 4.95 -16.65
CA TYR A 170 -22.46 4.47 -17.30
C TYR A 170 -23.20 5.63 -17.94
N GLN A 171 -23.55 5.45 -19.22
CA GLN A 171 -24.36 6.38 -19.99
C GLN A 171 -25.20 5.60 -20.99
N GLY A 172 -26.53 5.79 -20.97
CA GLY A 172 -27.43 5.11 -21.90
C GLY A 172 -27.42 3.57 -21.79
N GLY A 173 -27.11 3.03 -20.62
CA GLY A 173 -27.03 1.58 -20.39
C GLY A 173 -25.70 0.93 -20.83
N ALA A 174 -24.75 1.70 -21.33
CA ALA A 174 -23.42 1.21 -21.74
C ALA A 174 -22.30 1.73 -20.82
N LEU A 175 -21.26 0.91 -20.67
CA LEU A 175 -20.03 1.29 -19.99
C LEU A 175 -19.11 1.99 -20.99
N ASN A 176 -18.71 3.21 -20.69
CA ASN A 176 -17.90 4.07 -21.57
C ASN A 176 -16.68 4.61 -20.81
N GLY A 177 -15.66 5.03 -21.54
CA GLY A 177 -14.48 5.65 -20.95
C GLY A 177 -14.77 7.05 -20.41
N LEU A 178 -14.29 7.33 -19.21
CA LEU A 178 -14.59 8.57 -18.48
C LEU A 178 -13.83 9.81 -19.00
N ALA A 179 -12.77 9.63 -19.81
CA ALA A 179 -11.88 10.73 -20.19
C ALA A 179 -12.61 11.88 -20.93
N VAL A 180 -13.61 11.57 -21.75
CA VAL A 180 -14.38 12.56 -22.54
C VAL A 180 -15.10 13.61 -21.67
N HIS A 181 -15.36 13.28 -20.41
CA HIS A 181 -16.05 14.16 -19.47
C HIS A 181 -15.12 15.02 -18.61
N MET A 182 -13.79 14.85 -18.76
CA MET A 182 -12.81 15.66 -18.06
C MET A 182 -12.74 17.05 -18.66
N ILE A 183 -12.93 18.06 -17.83
CA ILE A 183 -12.77 19.48 -18.17
C ILE A 183 -11.95 20.18 -17.06
N PRO A 184 -11.41 21.37 -17.30
CA PRO A 184 -10.75 22.14 -16.24
C PRO A 184 -11.64 22.29 -15.01
N SER A 185 -11.05 22.15 -13.83
CA SER A 185 -11.71 22.15 -12.51
C SER A 185 -12.53 20.89 -12.18
N THR A 186 -12.58 19.87 -13.03
CA THR A 186 -13.11 18.55 -12.62
C THR A 186 -12.35 18.05 -11.41
N GLN A 187 -13.08 17.61 -10.38
CA GLN A 187 -12.55 17.01 -9.17
C GLN A 187 -12.82 15.51 -9.16
N ILE A 188 -11.80 14.72 -8.89
CA ILE A 188 -11.89 13.27 -8.74
C ILE A 188 -11.47 12.91 -7.32
N TYR A 189 -12.28 12.15 -6.64
CA TYR A 189 -11.99 11.55 -5.34
C TYR A 189 -11.87 10.05 -5.54
N ILE A 190 -10.84 9.47 -4.96
CA ILE A 190 -10.57 8.04 -5.09
C ILE A 190 -10.22 7.43 -3.74
N SER A 191 -10.71 6.21 -3.53
CA SER A 191 -10.30 5.34 -2.44
C SER A 191 -10.32 3.90 -2.96
N GLY A 192 -9.22 3.19 -2.80
CA GLY A 192 -9.12 1.82 -3.29
C GLY A 192 -8.12 1.00 -2.50
N THR A 193 -8.30 -0.32 -2.53
CA THR A 193 -7.39 -1.28 -1.90
C THR A 193 -7.06 -2.36 -2.92
N TYR A 194 -5.78 -2.72 -3.01
CA TYR A 194 -5.29 -3.76 -3.92
C TYR A 194 -4.11 -4.53 -3.31
N ASN A 195 -3.85 -5.71 -3.82
CA ASN A 195 -2.70 -6.54 -3.43
C ASN A 195 -1.49 -6.28 -4.33
N VAL A 196 -0.29 -6.47 -3.75
CA VAL A 196 1.02 -6.31 -4.39
C VAL A 196 1.89 -7.54 -4.18
#